data_5a931128ea3aad4d64555883ec37cd68
#
_entry.id   5a931128ea3aad4d64555883ec37cd68
#
_cell.length_a   1.000
_cell.length_b   1.000
_cell.length_c   1.000
_cell.angle_alpha   90.00
_cell.angle_beta   90.00
_cell.angle_gamma   90.00
#
_symmetry.space_group_name_H-M   'P 1'
#
loop_
_entity.id
_entity.type
_entity.pdbx_description
1 polymer ?
#
loop_
_entity_poly.entity_id
_entity_poly.type
_entity_poly.pdbx_seq_one_letter_code
_entity_poly.pdbx_strand_id
1 'polypeptide(L)'
;MKQTILRAILLSLYIPAAMAQVTVSVANDAPATKEQIQKLFEVMQIRQQSHLMMDSLQKQMQAMTTQTLKARHPEISAAELARATRISEDSLKDIPMDAILDDMIPIYQKHLTQTDVDAMIAFYSSPTGKKLMQQMPEITQEAMQVSYQRMQKQIDAVMKRVDDSVKENEQPKSNTGQSAPTRPN
;
A
#
# COMPACT_ATOMS: atom_id res chain seq x y z
N MET A 1 -78.34 -1.73 31.28
CA MET A 1 -78.13 -3.18 31.57
C MET A 1 -77.04 -3.70 30.64
N LYS A 2 -76.08 -4.32 31.29
CA LYS A 2 -75.01 -5.17 30.72
C LYS A 2 -73.75 -4.48 30.19
N GLN A 3 -72.86 -4.16 31.14
CA GLN A 3 -71.43 -4.20 31.01
C GLN A 3 -71.04 -5.67 30.86
N THR A 4 -70.21 -5.99 29.89
CA THR A 4 -69.47 -7.24 29.85
C THR A 4 -68.10 -7.00 29.18
N ILE A 5 -67.10 -6.79 30.01
CA ILE A 5 -65.80 -7.51 30.04
C ILE A 5 -65.16 -7.70 28.66
N LEU A 6 -64.12 -6.88 28.36
CA LEU A 6 -63.00 -7.32 27.57
C LEU A 6 -61.69 -6.96 28.28
N ARG A 7 -61.24 -7.90 29.13
CA ARG A 7 -59.88 -7.90 29.66
C ARG A 7 -58.99 -8.44 28.56
N ALA A 8 -58.38 -7.55 27.79
CA ALA A 8 -57.28 -7.92 26.90
C ALA A 8 -55.99 -7.96 27.71
N ILE A 9 -55.41 -9.14 27.69
CA ILE A 9 -54.14 -9.52 28.33
C ILE A 9 -53.01 -8.78 27.62
N LEU A 10 -52.49 -7.75 28.28
CA LEU A 10 -51.20 -7.16 27.91
C LEU A 10 -50.09 -8.07 28.42
N LEU A 11 -49.66 -9.01 27.58
CA LEU A 11 -48.45 -9.78 27.79
C LEU A 11 -47.28 -8.85 27.42
N SER A 12 -46.78 -8.13 28.39
CA SER A 12 -45.56 -7.37 28.26
C SER A 12 -44.38 -8.33 28.09
N LEU A 13 -43.88 -8.46 26.85
CA LEU A 13 -42.59 -9.07 26.57
C LEU A 13 -41.51 -8.23 27.23
N TYR A 14 -41.12 -8.59 28.41
CA TYR A 14 -39.93 -8.11 29.06
C TYR A 14 -38.75 -8.79 28.34
N ILE A 15 -38.17 -8.13 27.31
CA ILE A 15 -36.88 -8.49 26.77
C ILE A 15 -35.86 -7.83 27.70
N PRO A 16 -35.09 -8.57 28.49
CA PRO A 16 -33.95 -8.00 29.16
C PRO A 16 -32.94 -7.67 28.05
N ALA A 17 -32.85 -6.39 27.68
CA ALA A 17 -31.71 -5.87 26.94
C ALA A 17 -30.48 -5.98 27.85
N ALA A 18 -29.88 -7.18 27.85
CA ALA A 18 -28.51 -7.35 28.29
C ALA A 18 -27.63 -6.63 27.25
N MET A 19 -27.62 -5.33 27.29
CA MET A 19 -26.56 -4.50 26.73
C MET A 19 -25.31 -4.94 27.48
N ALA A 20 -24.57 -5.89 26.91
CA ALA A 20 -23.19 -6.08 27.25
C ALA A 20 -22.53 -4.75 26.90
N GLN A 21 -22.44 -3.87 27.88
CA GLN A 21 -21.57 -2.72 27.82
C GLN A 21 -20.18 -3.29 27.73
N VAL A 22 -19.65 -3.36 26.50
CA VAL A 22 -18.23 -3.46 26.28
C VAL A 22 -17.68 -2.14 26.85
N THR A 23 -17.45 -2.12 28.15
CA THR A 23 -16.63 -1.11 28.77
C THR A 23 -15.25 -1.36 28.20
N VAL A 24 -14.94 -0.63 27.12
CA VAL A 24 -13.54 -0.39 26.75
C VAL A 24 -12.99 0.36 27.96
N SER A 25 -12.41 -0.41 28.89
CA SER A 25 -11.64 0.14 29.99
C SER A 25 -10.46 0.83 29.32
N VAL A 26 -10.55 2.15 29.16
CA VAL A 26 -9.37 2.99 28.93
C VAL A 26 -8.65 3.04 30.29
N ALA A 27 -8.31 1.87 30.81
CA ALA A 27 -7.38 1.75 31.91
C ALA A 27 -6.05 2.32 31.39
N ASN A 28 -5.42 3.06 32.24
CA ASN A 28 -4.09 3.63 32.07
C ASN A 28 -3.11 2.45 31.89
N ASP A 29 -3.14 1.83 30.70
CA ASP A 29 -2.40 0.63 30.38
C ASP A 29 -0.92 1.00 30.16
N ALA A 30 -0.03 0.24 30.73
CA ALA A 30 1.40 0.53 30.67
C ALA A 30 1.88 0.47 29.20
N PRO A 31 2.90 1.26 28.85
CA PRO A 31 3.56 1.12 27.55
C PRO A 31 3.98 -0.33 27.28
N ALA A 32 3.96 -0.75 26.05
CA ALA A 32 4.40 -2.09 25.67
C ALA A 32 5.84 -2.36 26.12
N THR A 33 6.12 -3.58 26.55
CA THR A 33 7.49 -3.96 26.92
C THR A 33 8.33 -4.22 25.67
N LYS A 34 9.65 -4.19 25.82
CA LYS A 34 10.57 -4.55 24.74
C LYS A 34 10.29 -5.96 24.21
N GLU A 35 10.08 -6.90 25.12
CA GLU A 35 9.82 -8.31 24.82
C GLU A 35 8.52 -8.50 24.04
N GLN A 36 7.47 -7.75 24.37
CA GLN A 36 6.22 -7.76 23.64
C GLN A 36 6.40 -7.24 22.21
N ILE A 37 7.11 -6.13 22.02
CA ILE A 37 7.40 -5.59 20.68
C ILE A 37 8.26 -6.58 19.87
N GLN A 38 9.26 -7.17 20.46
CA GLN A 38 10.08 -8.20 19.79
C GLN A 38 9.22 -9.41 19.39
N LYS A 39 8.30 -9.85 20.26
CA LYS A 39 7.35 -10.92 19.94
C LYS A 39 6.39 -10.54 18.83
N LEU A 40 5.92 -9.30 18.82
CA LEU A 40 5.10 -8.77 17.73
C LEU A 40 5.87 -8.82 16.39
N PHE A 41 7.12 -8.35 16.37
CA PHE A 41 7.98 -8.39 15.17
C PHE A 41 8.21 -9.82 14.68
N GLU A 42 8.34 -10.79 15.61
CA GLU A 42 8.47 -12.20 15.27
C GLU A 42 7.21 -12.75 14.59
N VAL A 43 6.01 -12.56 15.21
CA VAL A 43 4.76 -13.10 14.66
C VAL A 43 4.35 -12.42 13.35
N MET A 44 4.73 -11.18 13.15
CA MET A 44 4.58 -10.43 11.89
C MET A 44 5.67 -10.75 10.86
N GLN A 45 6.68 -11.54 11.23
CA GLN A 45 7.82 -11.89 10.37
C GLN A 45 8.56 -10.67 9.80
N ILE A 46 8.59 -9.56 10.55
CA ILE A 46 9.16 -8.29 10.07
C ILE A 46 10.62 -8.45 9.65
N ARG A 47 11.43 -9.15 10.45
CA ARG A 47 12.85 -9.42 10.15
C ARG A 47 13.00 -10.17 8.82
N GLN A 48 12.25 -11.24 8.62
CA GLN A 48 12.28 -12.01 7.38
C GLN A 48 11.85 -11.17 6.16
N GLN A 49 10.77 -10.40 6.31
CA GLN A 49 10.28 -9.53 5.22
C GLN A 49 11.29 -8.43 4.88
N SER A 50 11.94 -7.84 5.89
CA SER A 50 12.99 -6.83 5.68
C SER A 50 14.18 -7.39 4.91
N HIS A 51 14.64 -8.60 5.23
CA HIS A 51 15.70 -9.26 4.47
C HIS A 51 15.28 -9.54 3.02
N LEU A 52 14.08 -10.08 2.79
CA LEU A 52 13.56 -10.31 1.42
C LEU A 52 13.45 -9.00 0.62
N MET A 53 13.06 -7.91 1.27
CA MET A 53 13.02 -6.59 0.63
C MET A 53 14.42 -6.11 0.25
N MET A 54 15.42 -6.28 1.14
CA MET A 54 16.81 -5.93 0.86
C MET A 54 17.39 -6.74 -0.27
N ASP A 55 17.14 -8.06 -0.31
CA ASP A 55 17.56 -8.94 -1.41
C ASP A 55 16.96 -8.50 -2.75
N SER A 56 15.68 -8.09 -2.74
CA SER A 56 15.01 -7.58 -3.94
C SER A 56 15.63 -6.26 -4.41
N LEU A 57 15.87 -5.33 -3.48
CA LEU A 57 16.53 -4.06 -3.76
C LEU A 57 17.94 -4.27 -4.31
N GLN A 58 18.71 -5.18 -3.74
CA GLN A 58 20.04 -5.54 -4.23
C GLN A 58 20.00 -6.03 -5.68
N LYS A 59 19.10 -6.95 -6.01
CA LYS A 59 18.92 -7.45 -7.38
C LYS A 59 18.54 -6.33 -8.36
N GLN A 60 17.66 -5.43 -7.95
CA GLN A 60 17.25 -4.28 -8.78
C GLN A 60 18.42 -3.31 -9.00
N MET A 61 19.18 -3.00 -7.96
CA MET A 61 20.37 -2.15 -8.04
C MET A 61 21.42 -2.77 -8.97
N GLN A 62 21.66 -4.07 -8.86
CA GLN A 62 22.58 -4.82 -9.72
C GLN A 62 22.16 -4.73 -11.21
N ALA A 63 20.87 -4.95 -11.51
CA ALA A 63 20.34 -4.84 -12.86
C ALA A 63 20.50 -3.43 -13.42
N MET A 64 20.17 -2.39 -12.62
CA MET A 64 20.29 -1.00 -13.00
C MET A 64 21.76 -0.58 -13.21
N THR A 65 22.66 -0.99 -12.32
CA THR A 65 24.11 -0.75 -12.44
C THR A 65 24.64 -1.37 -13.73
N THR A 66 24.28 -2.63 -13.99
CA THR A 66 24.69 -3.34 -15.21
C THR A 66 24.19 -2.63 -16.47
N GLN A 67 22.91 -2.26 -16.51
CA GLN A 67 22.32 -1.55 -17.66
C GLN A 67 22.98 -0.19 -17.88
N THR A 68 23.16 0.59 -16.81
CA THR A 68 23.75 1.93 -16.88
C THR A 68 25.21 1.88 -17.35
N LEU A 69 26.00 0.95 -16.82
CA LEU A 69 27.40 0.79 -17.21
C LEU A 69 27.54 0.36 -18.67
N LYS A 70 26.75 -0.61 -19.13
CA LYS A 70 26.76 -1.01 -20.54
C LYS A 70 26.32 0.10 -21.49
N ALA A 71 25.37 0.95 -21.07
CA ALA A 71 24.93 2.08 -21.88
C ALA A 71 25.98 3.19 -21.96
N ARG A 72 26.74 3.44 -20.88
CA ARG A 72 27.77 4.49 -20.83
C ARG A 72 29.12 4.03 -21.38
N HIS A 73 29.43 2.75 -21.24
CA HIS A 73 30.68 2.11 -21.61
C HIS A 73 30.37 0.82 -22.39
N PRO A 74 30.00 0.91 -23.68
CA PRO A 74 29.63 -0.27 -24.48
C PRO A 74 30.75 -1.31 -24.57
N GLU A 75 32.01 -0.87 -24.42
CA GLU A 75 33.23 -1.69 -24.46
C GLU A 75 33.62 -2.27 -23.09
N ILE A 76 32.84 -2.02 -22.02
CA ILE A 76 33.16 -2.51 -20.67
C ILE A 76 33.36 -4.04 -20.66
N SER A 77 34.49 -4.47 -20.12
CA SER A 77 34.77 -5.89 -20.00
C SER A 77 33.88 -6.57 -18.94
N ALA A 78 33.68 -7.88 -19.07
CA ALA A 78 32.96 -8.67 -18.10
C ALA A 78 33.56 -8.58 -16.68
N ALA A 79 34.89 -8.47 -16.59
CA ALA A 79 35.58 -8.36 -15.30
C ALA A 79 35.36 -7.00 -14.62
N GLU A 80 35.38 -5.90 -15.38
CA GLU A 80 35.09 -4.55 -14.85
C GLU A 80 33.62 -4.44 -14.42
N LEU A 81 32.71 -4.96 -15.23
CA LEU A 81 31.29 -5.00 -14.89
C LEU A 81 31.05 -5.79 -13.59
N ALA A 82 31.66 -6.98 -13.47
CA ALA A 82 31.54 -7.79 -12.24
C ALA A 82 32.12 -7.07 -11.01
N ARG A 83 33.23 -6.32 -11.16
CA ARG A 83 33.80 -5.52 -10.07
C ARG A 83 32.85 -4.39 -9.64
N ALA A 84 32.29 -3.65 -10.59
CA ALA A 84 31.35 -2.56 -10.31
C ALA A 84 30.07 -3.08 -9.64
N THR A 85 29.56 -4.22 -10.08
CA THR A 85 28.40 -4.88 -9.47
C THR A 85 28.67 -5.29 -8.04
N ARG A 86 29.85 -5.88 -7.74
CA ARG A 86 30.25 -6.23 -6.37
C ARG A 86 30.31 -5.01 -5.45
N ILE A 87 30.87 -3.90 -5.91
CA ILE A 87 30.92 -2.65 -5.12
C ILE A 87 29.49 -2.22 -4.74
N SER A 88 28.55 -2.28 -5.69
CA SER A 88 27.15 -1.95 -5.45
C SER A 88 26.49 -2.92 -4.46
N GLU A 89 26.79 -4.21 -4.55
CA GLU A 89 26.29 -5.24 -3.62
C GLU A 89 26.82 -5.04 -2.20
N ASP A 90 28.13 -4.84 -2.07
CA ASP A 90 28.78 -4.70 -0.77
C ASP A 90 28.27 -3.48 -0.02
N SER A 91 27.99 -2.37 -0.73
CA SER A 91 27.41 -1.15 -0.16
C SER A 91 26.02 -1.37 0.50
N LEU A 92 25.26 -2.36 0.06
CA LEU A 92 23.95 -2.69 0.65
C LEU A 92 24.07 -3.72 1.79
N LYS A 93 25.10 -4.58 1.77
CA LYS A 93 25.32 -5.56 2.83
C LYS A 93 25.68 -4.93 4.18
N ASP A 94 26.30 -3.75 4.14
CA ASP A 94 26.72 -3.01 5.34
C ASP A 94 25.56 -2.33 6.07
N ILE A 95 24.32 -2.38 5.52
CA ILE A 95 23.15 -1.84 6.20
C ILE A 95 22.77 -2.75 7.37
N PRO A 96 22.88 -2.28 8.63
CA PRO A 96 22.64 -3.11 9.82
C PRO A 96 21.11 -3.23 10.06
N MET A 97 20.42 -3.98 9.22
CA MET A 97 18.95 -4.08 9.25
C MET A 97 18.43 -4.54 10.62
N ASP A 98 19.14 -5.46 11.28
CA ASP A 98 18.73 -5.93 12.60
C ASP A 98 18.84 -4.83 13.67
N ALA A 99 19.88 -4.00 13.62
CA ALA A 99 20.00 -2.86 14.51
C ALA A 99 18.91 -1.81 14.25
N ILE A 100 18.58 -1.56 12.99
CA ILE A 100 17.49 -0.66 12.63
C ILE A 100 16.16 -1.15 13.20
N LEU A 101 15.88 -2.46 13.13
CA LEU A 101 14.66 -3.03 13.71
C LEU A 101 14.66 -2.92 15.25
N ASP A 102 15.80 -3.11 15.89
CA ASP A 102 15.91 -2.93 17.33
C ASP A 102 15.74 -1.46 17.75
N ASP A 103 16.23 -0.51 16.98
CA ASP A 103 16.03 0.93 17.18
C ASP A 103 14.56 1.37 17.01
N MET A 104 13.75 0.60 16.31
CA MET A 104 12.31 0.85 16.21
C MET A 104 11.54 0.52 17.48
N ILE A 105 12.05 -0.37 18.34
CA ILE A 105 11.35 -0.84 19.55
C ILE A 105 10.88 0.33 20.44
N PRO A 106 11.73 1.30 20.83
CA PRO A 106 11.30 2.41 21.66
C PRO A 106 10.24 3.31 20.99
N ILE A 107 10.19 3.33 19.65
CA ILE A 107 9.16 4.07 18.92
C ILE A 107 7.79 3.38 19.12
N TYR A 108 7.74 2.06 18.99
CA TYR A 108 6.52 1.29 19.25
C TYR A 108 6.07 1.41 20.70
N GLN A 109 7.01 1.33 21.68
CA GLN A 109 6.70 1.50 23.09
C GLN A 109 6.10 2.87 23.43
N LYS A 110 6.46 3.91 22.69
CA LYS A 110 5.90 5.25 22.87
C LYS A 110 4.43 5.34 22.44
N HIS A 111 4.00 4.50 21.50
CA HIS A 111 2.69 4.64 20.85
C HIS A 111 1.72 3.52 21.16
N LEU A 112 2.19 2.37 21.66
CA LEU A 112 1.39 1.20 21.93
C LEU A 112 1.45 0.80 23.40
N THR A 113 0.30 0.38 23.91
CA THR A 113 0.18 -0.20 25.25
C THR A 113 0.42 -1.71 25.21
N GLN A 114 0.58 -2.31 26.39
CA GLN A 114 0.71 -3.77 26.51
C GLN A 114 -0.52 -4.48 25.94
N THR A 115 -1.72 -4.00 26.24
CA THR A 115 -2.98 -4.57 25.73
C THR A 115 -3.06 -4.48 24.21
N ASP A 116 -2.64 -3.37 23.61
CA ASP A 116 -2.62 -3.22 22.14
C ASP A 116 -1.72 -4.28 21.52
N VAL A 117 -0.51 -4.43 22.04
CA VAL A 117 0.48 -5.37 21.48
C VAL A 117 0.03 -6.82 21.68
N ASP A 118 -0.53 -7.17 22.83
CA ASP A 118 -1.05 -8.52 23.09
C ASP A 118 -2.20 -8.85 22.14
N ALA A 119 -3.10 -7.91 21.85
CA ALA A 119 -4.17 -8.09 20.88
C ALA A 119 -3.61 -8.29 19.45
N MET A 120 -2.60 -7.52 19.06
CA MET A 120 -1.90 -7.68 17.77
C MET A 120 -1.20 -9.03 17.67
N ILE A 121 -0.47 -9.45 18.71
CA ILE A 121 0.19 -10.77 18.76
C ILE A 121 -0.87 -11.89 18.62
N ALA A 122 -1.98 -11.80 19.34
CA ALA A 122 -3.06 -12.77 19.26
C ALA A 122 -3.63 -12.86 17.84
N PHE A 123 -3.86 -11.72 17.19
CA PHE A 123 -4.35 -11.67 15.82
C PHE A 123 -3.35 -12.29 14.83
N TYR A 124 -2.11 -11.84 14.80
CA TYR A 124 -1.11 -12.34 13.84
C TYR A 124 -0.69 -13.79 14.09
N SER A 125 -0.85 -14.28 15.31
CA SER A 125 -0.65 -15.70 15.65
C SER A 125 -1.82 -16.60 15.24
N SER A 126 -3.01 -16.03 14.97
CA SER A 126 -4.21 -16.76 14.57
C SER A 126 -4.08 -17.35 13.16
N PRO A 127 -4.88 -18.36 12.79
CA PRO A 127 -4.92 -18.88 11.43
C PRO A 127 -5.23 -17.80 10.37
N THR A 128 -6.15 -16.89 10.69
CA THR A 128 -6.52 -15.78 9.79
C THR A 128 -5.38 -14.78 9.63
N GLY A 129 -4.75 -14.37 10.73
CA GLY A 129 -3.60 -13.45 10.69
C GLY A 129 -2.43 -14.03 9.92
N LYS A 130 -2.10 -15.30 10.15
CA LYS A 130 -1.04 -16.01 9.39
C LYS A 130 -1.37 -16.08 7.90
N LYS A 131 -2.62 -16.42 7.55
CA LYS A 131 -3.06 -16.43 6.15
C LYS A 131 -2.94 -15.05 5.51
N LEU A 132 -3.36 -14.00 6.22
CA LEU A 132 -3.23 -12.62 5.74
C LEU A 132 -1.77 -12.28 5.43
N MET A 133 -0.85 -12.56 6.37
CA MET A 133 0.57 -12.29 6.17
C MET A 133 1.16 -13.03 4.97
N GLN A 134 0.76 -14.28 4.75
CA GLN A 134 1.20 -15.09 3.61
C GLN A 134 0.67 -14.58 2.28
N GLN A 135 -0.56 -14.08 2.25
CA GLN A 135 -1.22 -13.62 1.01
C GLN A 135 -0.94 -12.15 0.69
N MET A 136 -0.47 -11.35 1.66
CA MET A 136 -0.26 -9.92 1.48
C MET A 136 0.67 -9.56 0.29
N PRO A 137 1.78 -10.27 0.04
CA PRO A 137 2.63 -9.99 -1.12
C PRO A 137 1.87 -10.16 -2.45
N GLU A 138 1.10 -11.25 -2.59
CA GLU A 138 0.30 -11.53 -3.79
C GLU A 138 -0.81 -10.49 -3.98
N ILE A 139 -1.56 -10.19 -2.93
CA ILE A 139 -2.58 -9.13 -2.92
C ILE A 139 -1.98 -7.78 -3.37
N THR A 140 -0.82 -7.44 -2.83
CA THR A 140 -0.14 -6.18 -3.19
C THR A 140 0.28 -6.17 -4.65
N GLN A 141 0.84 -7.28 -5.15
CA GLN A 141 1.26 -7.42 -6.54
C GLN A 141 0.07 -7.30 -7.51
N GLU A 142 -1.03 -7.98 -7.22
CA GLU A 142 -2.25 -7.89 -8.03
C GLU A 142 -2.84 -6.49 -8.00
N ALA A 143 -2.90 -5.84 -6.83
CA ALA A 143 -3.38 -4.47 -6.70
C ALA A 143 -2.53 -3.47 -7.51
N MET A 144 -1.21 -3.64 -7.50
CA MET A 144 -0.30 -2.83 -8.32
C MET A 144 -0.54 -3.07 -9.82
N GLN A 145 -0.74 -4.31 -10.25
CA GLN A 145 -1.03 -4.65 -11.64
C GLN A 145 -2.33 -4.01 -12.13
N VAL A 146 -3.40 -4.09 -11.33
CA VAL A 146 -4.68 -3.43 -11.63
C VAL A 146 -4.52 -1.90 -11.72
N SER A 147 -3.76 -1.33 -10.79
CA SER A 147 -3.48 0.11 -10.78
C SER A 147 -2.69 0.55 -12.03
N TYR A 148 -1.70 -0.23 -12.43
CA TYR A 148 -0.90 0.01 -13.63
C TYR A 148 -1.76 -0.04 -14.90
N GLN A 149 -2.61 -1.06 -15.04
CA GLN A 149 -3.53 -1.18 -16.18
C GLN A 149 -4.50 0.01 -16.27
N ARG A 150 -4.99 0.50 -15.12
CA ARG A 150 -5.85 1.69 -15.07
C ARG A 150 -5.10 2.95 -15.50
N MET A 151 -3.87 3.10 -15.05
CA MET A 151 -3.01 4.23 -15.42
C MET A 151 -2.70 4.22 -16.93
N GLN A 152 -2.39 3.07 -17.51
CA GLN A 152 -2.17 2.93 -18.95
C GLN A 152 -3.39 3.39 -19.75
N LYS A 153 -4.61 2.94 -19.39
CA LYS A 153 -5.84 3.39 -20.04
C LYS A 153 -6.04 4.92 -19.95
N GLN A 154 -5.65 5.53 -18.83
CA GLN A 154 -5.72 6.99 -18.69
C GLN A 154 -4.71 7.70 -19.61
N ILE A 155 -3.49 7.18 -19.69
CA ILE A 155 -2.45 7.71 -20.58
C ILE A 155 -2.92 7.61 -22.04
N ASP A 156 -3.44 6.45 -22.48
CA ASP A 156 -3.97 6.24 -23.82
C ASP A 156 -5.11 7.23 -24.14
N ALA A 157 -6.02 7.46 -23.17
CA ALA A 157 -7.11 8.42 -23.34
C ALA A 157 -6.60 9.87 -23.45
N VAL A 158 -5.56 10.24 -22.73
CA VAL A 158 -4.92 11.55 -22.84
C VAL A 158 -4.22 11.69 -24.20
N MET A 159 -3.44 10.69 -24.60
CA MET A 159 -2.75 10.70 -25.90
C MET A 159 -3.71 10.81 -27.05
N LYS A 160 -4.84 10.08 -27.02
CA LYS A 160 -5.89 10.21 -28.01
C LYS A 160 -6.44 11.64 -28.12
N ARG A 161 -6.68 12.32 -26.98
CA ARG A 161 -7.15 13.73 -26.99
C ARG A 161 -6.11 14.66 -27.58
N VAL A 162 -4.82 14.42 -27.30
CA VAL A 162 -3.72 15.19 -27.90
C VAL A 162 -3.71 15.00 -29.42
N ASP A 163 -3.78 13.75 -29.89
CA ASP A 163 -3.79 13.45 -31.32
C ASP A 163 -5.00 14.07 -32.03
N ASP A 164 -6.20 14.02 -31.43
CA ASP A 164 -7.40 14.60 -31.96
C ASP A 164 -7.27 16.16 -32.08
N SER A 165 -6.68 16.79 -31.04
CA SER A 165 -6.45 18.25 -31.05
C SER A 165 -5.40 18.69 -32.09
N VAL A 166 -4.36 17.89 -32.32
CA VAL A 166 -3.36 18.16 -33.35
C VAL A 166 -3.99 18.08 -34.74
N LYS A 167 -4.79 17.04 -35.01
CA LYS A 167 -5.51 16.89 -36.29
C LYS A 167 -6.51 18.00 -36.57
N GLU A 168 -7.19 18.51 -35.53
CA GLU A 168 -8.13 19.63 -35.64
C GLU A 168 -7.41 20.93 -36.04
N ASN A 169 -6.20 21.16 -35.53
CA ASN A 169 -5.38 22.31 -35.87
C ASN A 169 -4.69 22.21 -37.24
N GLU A 170 -4.52 21.01 -37.79
CA GLU A 170 -3.94 20.78 -39.12
C GLU A 170 -4.98 20.93 -40.26
N GLN A 171 -6.30 20.98 -39.97
CA GLN A 171 -7.29 21.23 -40.96
C GLN A 171 -7.20 22.70 -41.42
N PRO A 172 -6.95 23.00 -42.71
CA PRO A 172 -6.90 24.38 -43.21
C PRO A 172 -8.27 25.03 -42.94
N LYS A 173 -8.26 26.14 -42.20
CA LYS A 173 -9.44 27.00 -42.06
C LYS A 173 -9.87 27.39 -43.47
N SER A 174 -10.90 26.75 -44.00
CA SER A 174 -11.52 27.12 -45.26
C SER A 174 -11.96 28.58 -45.11
N ASN A 175 -11.24 29.43 -45.83
CA ASN A 175 -11.46 30.87 -45.91
C ASN A 175 -12.83 31.08 -46.55
N THR A 176 -13.88 31.26 -45.72
CA THR A 176 -15.19 31.73 -46.20
C THR A 176 -14.97 33.16 -46.71
N GLY A 177 -14.70 33.23 -48.00
CA GLY A 177 -14.57 34.50 -48.72
C GLY A 177 -15.79 35.39 -48.48
N GLN A 178 -15.53 36.47 -47.81
CA GLN A 178 -16.43 37.58 -47.63
C GLN A 178 -16.53 38.30 -48.96
N SER A 179 -17.57 37.99 -49.74
CA SER A 179 -17.96 38.74 -50.93
C SER A 179 -18.34 40.14 -50.49
N ALA A 180 -17.53 41.12 -50.86
CA ALA A 180 -17.84 42.55 -50.71
C ALA A 180 -19.08 42.91 -51.50
N PRO A 181 -20.02 43.71 -50.97
CA PRO A 181 -21.17 44.21 -51.78
C PRO A 181 -20.68 45.29 -52.72
N THR A 182 -20.79 45.05 -54.03
CA THR A 182 -20.70 46.04 -55.10
C THR A 182 -21.81 47.11 -54.96
N ARG A 183 -21.45 48.35 -54.78
CA ARG A 183 -22.35 49.50 -54.89
C ARG A 183 -22.64 49.74 -56.34
N PRO A 184 -23.91 49.94 -56.77
CA PRO A 184 -24.26 50.52 -58.08
C PRO A 184 -24.16 52.05 -58.05
N ASN A 185 -23.77 52.60 -59.16
CA ASN A 185 -23.65 54.00 -59.49
C ASN A 185 -25.04 54.64 -59.58
#